data_2838a7f53a01d904dec12c21ea6429d0
#
_entry.id   2838a7f53a01d904dec12c21ea6429d0
#
_cell.length_a   1.000
_cell.length_b   1.000
_cell.length_c   1.000
_cell.angle_alpha   90.00
_cell.angle_beta   90.00
_cell.angle_gamma   90.00
#
_symmetry.space_group_name_H-M   'P 1'
#
loop_
_entity.id
_entity.type
_entity.pdbx_description
1 polymer ?
#
loop_
_entity_poly.entity_id
_entity_poly.type
_entity_poly.pdbx_seq_one_letter_code
_entity_poly.pdbx_strand_id
1 'polypeptide(L)'
;YRLYESADLDRLQQVLFFRELDFPLEEIERILNDPKFDVAAALRMQRHLLSERADRTAALIRAVDAALRTLEGGKTMTDEDRFAGLGDFDPGKYETEAQERWGQTDAYRESARRTARYTPRDWAQIKAEGDEIFRALATLAAADQPAIGPAAMAVAERHRQHIEQWFYACPPSLHRGLGELYVQDERFAANIDRYHPGLSAYAREAWQANARRTAGND
;
A
#
# COMPACT_ATOMS: atom_id res chain seq x y z
N TYR A 1 -8.57 0.90 52.43
CA TYR A 1 -7.56 1.24 51.40
C TYR A 1 -7.08 -0.05 50.77
N ARG A 2 -7.08 -0.16 49.44
CA ARG A 2 -6.48 -1.30 48.74
C ARG A 2 -4.96 -1.12 48.82
N LEU A 3 -4.27 -2.09 49.42
CA LEU A 3 -2.82 -2.19 49.38
C LEU A 3 -2.49 -3.00 48.14
N TYR A 4 -1.73 -2.43 47.22
CA TYR A 4 -1.16 -3.12 46.05
C TYR A 4 0.22 -3.62 46.41
N GLU A 5 0.50 -4.85 46.09
CA GLU A 5 1.84 -5.44 46.22
C GLU A 5 2.68 -5.11 44.99
N SER A 6 4.00 -5.30 45.08
CA SER A 6 4.89 -5.03 43.94
C SER A 6 4.50 -5.82 42.70
N ALA A 7 4.05 -7.06 42.86
CA ALA A 7 3.58 -7.91 41.77
C ALA A 7 2.33 -7.35 41.06
N ASP A 8 1.43 -6.68 41.81
CA ASP A 8 0.27 -6.03 41.22
C ASP A 8 0.68 -4.83 40.36
N LEU A 9 1.70 -4.08 40.81
CA LEU A 9 2.24 -2.93 40.08
C LEU A 9 2.95 -3.37 38.80
N ASP A 10 3.73 -4.45 38.86
CA ASP A 10 4.40 -5.03 37.69
C ASP A 10 3.35 -5.50 36.66
N ARG A 11 2.28 -6.15 37.14
CA ARG A 11 1.19 -6.58 36.24
C ARG A 11 0.43 -5.39 35.64
N LEU A 12 0.15 -4.37 36.44
CA LEU A 12 -0.47 -3.14 35.95
C LEU A 12 0.40 -2.46 34.88
N GLN A 13 1.71 -2.43 35.09
CA GLN A 13 2.64 -1.89 34.09
C GLN A 13 2.55 -2.64 32.77
N GLN A 14 2.47 -3.98 32.76
CA GLN A 14 2.27 -4.76 31.55
C GLN A 14 0.93 -4.44 30.88
N VAL A 15 -0.16 -4.30 31.63
CA VAL A 15 -1.45 -3.89 31.10
C VAL A 15 -1.35 -2.54 30.40
N LEU A 16 -0.70 -1.56 31.01
CA LEU A 16 -0.53 -0.21 30.45
C LEU A 16 0.31 -0.22 29.16
N PHE A 17 1.38 -0.99 29.10
CA PHE A 17 2.18 -1.10 27.88
C PHE A 17 1.43 -1.75 26.71
N PHE A 18 0.64 -2.81 26.96
CA PHE A 18 -0.22 -3.38 25.93
C PHE A 18 -1.33 -2.42 25.49
N ARG A 19 -1.91 -1.65 26.44
CA ARG A 19 -2.92 -0.61 26.12
C ARG A 19 -2.37 0.51 25.27
N GLU A 20 -1.11 0.92 25.50
CA GLU A 20 -0.43 1.93 24.68
C GLU A 20 -0.22 1.45 23.23
N LEU A 21 -0.17 0.14 23.03
CA LEU A 21 -0.11 -0.52 21.72
C LEU A 21 -1.48 -0.91 21.15
N ASP A 22 -2.56 -0.34 21.70
CA ASP A 22 -3.95 -0.49 21.26
C ASP A 22 -4.52 -1.93 21.41
N PHE A 23 -3.90 -2.81 22.22
CA PHE A 23 -4.44 -4.13 22.50
C PHE A 23 -5.76 -4.04 23.30
N PRO A 24 -6.81 -4.81 22.90
CA PRO A 24 -8.05 -4.90 23.67
C PRO A 24 -7.81 -5.50 25.05
N LEU A 25 -8.58 -5.07 26.07
CA LEU A 25 -8.44 -5.58 27.45
C LEU A 25 -8.60 -7.10 27.56
N GLU A 26 -9.53 -7.67 26.81
CA GLU A 26 -9.78 -9.12 26.76
C GLU A 26 -8.56 -9.90 26.24
N GLU A 27 -7.86 -9.35 25.28
CA GLU A 27 -6.63 -9.95 24.75
C GLU A 27 -5.48 -9.82 25.71
N ILE A 28 -5.33 -8.67 26.36
CA ILE A 28 -4.35 -8.43 27.43
C ILE A 28 -4.55 -9.42 28.58
N GLU A 29 -5.79 -9.62 29.02
CA GLU A 29 -6.12 -10.58 30.06
C GLU A 29 -5.70 -12.00 29.67
N ARG A 30 -6.00 -12.41 28.44
CA ARG A 30 -5.63 -13.73 27.91
C ARG A 30 -4.09 -13.90 27.88
N ILE A 31 -3.36 -12.89 27.41
CA ILE A 31 -1.90 -12.92 27.36
C ILE A 31 -1.27 -13.02 28.74
N LEU A 32 -1.71 -12.17 29.68
CA LEU A 32 -1.14 -12.10 31.02
C LEU A 32 -1.53 -13.29 31.91
N ASN A 33 -2.54 -14.05 31.54
CA ASN A 33 -2.97 -15.28 32.24
C ASN A 33 -2.39 -16.56 31.62
N ASP A 34 -1.65 -16.46 30.51
CA ASP A 34 -0.97 -17.63 29.93
C ASP A 34 0.15 -18.11 30.87
N PRO A 35 0.16 -19.38 31.30
CA PRO A 35 1.23 -19.94 32.15
C PRO A 35 2.62 -19.87 31.50
N LYS A 36 2.70 -19.70 30.19
CA LYS A 36 3.94 -19.56 29.41
C LYS A 36 4.32 -18.10 29.16
N PHE A 37 3.62 -17.15 29.77
CA PHE A 37 3.90 -15.72 29.55
C PHE A 37 5.32 -15.36 30.01
N ASP A 38 6.14 -14.91 29.06
CA ASP A 38 7.50 -14.41 29.30
C ASP A 38 7.48 -12.87 29.28
N VAL A 39 7.57 -12.28 30.46
CA VAL A 39 7.61 -10.82 30.65
C VAL A 39 8.75 -10.18 29.86
N ALA A 40 9.92 -10.79 29.81
CA ALA A 40 11.08 -10.21 29.12
C ALA A 40 10.90 -10.25 27.59
N ALA A 41 10.31 -11.31 27.06
CA ALA A 41 9.94 -11.40 25.64
C ALA A 41 8.87 -10.38 25.29
N ALA A 42 7.84 -10.22 26.11
CA ALA A 42 6.78 -9.24 25.93
C ALA A 42 7.33 -7.81 25.93
N LEU A 43 8.20 -7.46 26.87
CA LEU A 43 8.83 -6.13 26.92
C LEU A 43 9.72 -5.85 25.69
N ARG A 44 10.44 -6.85 25.18
CA ARG A 44 11.22 -6.67 23.94
C ARG A 44 10.33 -6.42 22.74
N MET A 45 9.23 -7.16 22.60
CA MET A 45 8.23 -6.96 21.55
C MET A 45 7.59 -5.58 21.65
N GLN A 46 7.13 -5.19 22.84
CA GLN A 46 6.52 -3.87 23.09
C GLN A 46 7.49 -2.73 22.76
N ARG A 47 8.76 -2.86 23.16
CA ARG A 47 9.81 -1.89 22.82
C ARG A 47 9.99 -1.78 21.29
N HIS A 48 9.99 -2.90 20.58
CA HIS A 48 10.12 -2.92 19.12
C HIS A 48 8.97 -2.17 18.47
N LEU A 49 7.73 -2.49 18.82
CA LEU A 49 6.52 -1.85 18.29
C LEU A 49 6.46 -0.34 18.62
N LEU A 50 6.86 0.04 19.83
CA LEU A 50 6.95 1.46 20.21
C LEU A 50 8.04 2.20 19.43
N SER A 51 9.17 1.54 19.13
CA SER A 51 10.22 2.13 18.30
C SER A 51 9.73 2.37 16.87
N GLU A 52 9.06 1.40 16.27
CA GLU A 52 8.44 1.58 14.93
C GLU A 52 7.41 2.70 14.91
N ARG A 53 6.58 2.80 15.97
CA ARG A 53 5.60 3.90 16.12
C ARG A 53 6.29 5.26 16.27
N ALA A 54 7.41 5.33 16.98
CA ALA A 54 8.20 6.54 17.14
C ALA A 54 8.81 6.99 15.81
N ASP A 55 9.39 6.07 15.04
CA ASP A 55 9.97 6.34 13.73
C ASP A 55 8.91 6.84 12.75
N ARG A 56 7.73 6.22 12.75
CA ARG A 56 6.58 6.65 11.94
C ARG A 56 6.10 8.04 12.35
N THR A 57 5.99 8.30 13.65
CA THR A 57 5.57 9.61 14.17
C THR A 57 6.59 10.68 13.81
N ALA A 58 7.87 10.40 13.91
CA ALA A 58 8.94 11.31 13.51
C ALA A 58 8.87 11.63 12.01
N ALA A 59 8.57 10.64 11.16
CA ALA A 59 8.37 10.85 9.72
C ALA A 59 7.15 11.75 9.43
N LEU A 60 6.04 11.54 10.12
CA LEU A 60 4.85 12.40 10.02
C LEU A 60 5.14 13.85 10.41
N ILE A 61 5.89 14.06 11.50
CA ILE A 61 6.31 15.40 11.93
C ILE A 61 7.15 16.07 10.83
N ARG A 62 8.12 15.36 10.25
CA ARG A 62 8.93 15.91 9.14
C ARG A 62 8.07 16.30 7.94
N ALA A 63 7.05 15.49 7.59
CA ALA A 63 6.13 15.80 6.50
C ALA A 63 5.30 17.07 6.79
N VAL A 64 4.80 17.22 8.02
CA VAL A 64 4.07 18.42 8.45
C VAL A 64 4.98 19.65 8.40
N ASP A 65 6.20 19.56 8.91
CA ASP A 65 7.18 20.64 8.88
C ASP A 65 7.53 21.06 7.44
N ALA A 66 7.65 20.09 6.53
CA ALA A 66 7.89 20.36 5.12
C ALA A 66 6.69 21.08 4.47
N ALA A 67 5.46 20.65 4.79
CA ALA A 67 4.25 21.34 4.34
C ALA A 67 4.15 22.78 4.83
N LEU A 68 4.47 23.01 6.11
CA LEU A 68 4.50 24.35 6.69
C LEU A 68 5.52 25.25 5.99
N ARG A 69 6.75 24.76 5.76
CA ARG A 69 7.77 25.53 5.01
C ARG A 69 7.31 25.91 3.60
N THR A 70 6.54 25.05 2.94
CA THR A 70 6.00 25.35 1.61
C THR A 70 4.95 26.46 1.66
N LEU A 71 4.08 26.43 2.66
CA LEU A 71 3.06 27.48 2.88
C LEU A 71 3.68 28.84 3.24
N GLU A 72 4.81 28.84 3.94
CA GLU A 72 5.55 30.05 4.33
C GLU A 72 6.41 30.63 3.20
N GLY A 73 6.27 30.16 1.96
CA GLY A 73 7.00 30.66 0.79
C GLY A 73 8.38 30.04 0.59
N GLY A 74 8.63 28.90 1.20
CA GLY A 74 9.83 28.08 1.00
C GLY A 74 9.87 27.36 -0.35
N LYS A 75 10.99 26.67 -0.62
CA LYS A 75 11.12 25.80 -1.82
C LYS A 75 10.00 24.79 -1.90
N THR A 76 9.52 24.49 -3.10
CA THR A 76 8.53 23.45 -3.37
C THR A 76 8.96 22.13 -2.74
N MET A 77 8.05 21.47 -2.05
CA MET A 77 8.26 20.13 -1.49
C MET A 77 8.65 19.16 -2.61
N THR A 78 9.62 18.31 -2.32
CA THR A 78 9.83 17.10 -3.14
C THR A 78 8.68 16.12 -2.88
N ASP A 79 8.43 15.21 -3.82
CA ASP A 79 7.39 14.18 -3.61
C ASP A 79 7.72 13.27 -2.42
N GLU A 80 9.00 13.04 -2.16
CA GLU A 80 9.53 12.34 -0.99
C GLU A 80 9.11 13.02 0.35
N ASP A 81 9.23 14.35 0.41
CA ASP A 81 8.80 15.13 1.58
C ASP A 81 7.27 15.14 1.78
N ARG A 82 6.49 15.02 0.69
CA ARG A 82 5.01 15.03 0.74
C ARG A 82 4.43 13.77 1.34
N PHE A 83 5.09 12.63 1.12
CA PHE A 83 4.57 11.32 1.52
C PHE A 83 5.33 10.72 2.69
N ALA A 84 6.38 11.39 3.20
CA ALA A 84 7.13 10.96 4.37
C ALA A 84 6.20 10.71 5.56
N GLY A 85 6.08 9.46 5.99
CA GLY A 85 5.28 9.07 7.16
C GLY A 85 3.80 8.74 6.90
N LEU A 86 3.33 8.78 5.65
CA LEU A 86 1.95 8.41 5.30
C LEU A 86 1.78 6.91 5.00
N GLY A 87 2.27 6.05 5.89
CA GLY A 87 2.14 4.59 5.80
C GLY A 87 3.31 3.92 5.07
N ASP A 88 3.12 2.66 4.68
CA ASP A 88 4.14 1.85 3.98
C ASP A 88 4.46 2.34 2.56
N PHE A 89 3.84 3.43 2.15
CA PHE A 89 4.11 4.12 0.90
C PHE A 89 5.24 5.12 1.10
N ASP A 90 6.47 4.65 1.03
CA ASP A 90 7.68 5.47 0.88
C ASP A 90 8.04 5.51 -0.62
N PRO A 91 7.70 6.58 -1.35
CA PRO A 91 8.03 6.70 -2.77
C PRO A 91 9.54 6.57 -3.03
N GLY A 92 10.39 7.10 -2.14
CA GLY A 92 11.85 7.06 -2.29
C GLY A 92 12.43 5.65 -2.20
N LYS A 93 11.88 4.81 -1.31
CA LYS A 93 12.30 3.41 -1.19
C LYS A 93 11.92 2.59 -2.42
N TYR A 94 10.75 2.88 -2.98
CA TYR A 94 10.29 2.24 -4.22
C TYR A 94 10.94 2.85 -5.47
N GLU A 95 11.26 4.13 -5.45
CA GLU A 95 11.90 4.82 -6.58
C GLU A 95 13.29 4.27 -6.87
N THR A 96 14.11 4.03 -5.85
CA THR A 96 15.43 3.42 -6.02
C THR A 96 15.32 2.01 -6.59
N GLU A 97 14.45 1.17 -6.04
CA GLU A 97 14.22 -0.19 -6.56
C GLU A 97 13.62 -0.17 -7.98
N ALA A 98 12.67 0.74 -8.24
CA ALA A 98 12.08 0.90 -9.56
C ALA A 98 13.11 1.42 -10.59
N GLN A 99 13.99 2.33 -10.18
CA GLN A 99 15.07 2.82 -11.02
C GLN A 99 16.09 1.73 -11.32
N GLU A 100 16.45 0.89 -10.35
CA GLU A 100 17.35 -0.24 -10.56
C GLU A 100 16.75 -1.29 -11.50
N ARG A 101 15.47 -1.63 -11.31
CA ARG A 101 14.78 -2.68 -12.11
C ARG A 101 14.34 -2.20 -13.49
N TRP A 102 13.85 -0.97 -13.60
CA TRP A 102 13.18 -0.48 -14.82
C TRP A 102 13.73 0.84 -15.35
N GLY A 103 14.68 1.50 -14.69
CA GLY A 103 15.19 2.83 -15.05
C GLY A 103 15.72 2.94 -16.48
N GLN A 104 16.13 1.81 -17.08
CA GLN A 104 16.58 1.76 -18.48
C GLN A 104 15.42 1.58 -19.48
N THR A 105 14.18 1.35 -19.01
CA THR A 105 13.04 1.19 -19.91
C THR A 105 12.46 2.52 -20.35
N ASP A 106 11.94 2.58 -21.56
CA ASP A 106 11.26 3.77 -22.08
C ASP A 106 9.99 4.10 -21.29
N ALA A 107 9.28 3.08 -20.81
CA ALA A 107 8.10 3.23 -19.97
C ALA A 107 8.41 3.96 -18.65
N TYR A 108 9.51 3.61 -17.98
CA TYR A 108 9.93 4.29 -16.75
C TYR A 108 10.30 5.76 -17.01
N ARG A 109 11.10 6.03 -18.05
CA ARG A 109 11.51 7.40 -18.42
C ARG A 109 10.30 8.26 -18.79
N GLU A 110 9.36 7.70 -19.54
CA GLU A 110 8.13 8.39 -19.92
C GLU A 110 7.25 8.68 -18.71
N SER A 111 7.09 7.70 -17.81
CA SER A 111 6.35 7.87 -16.56
C SER A 111 6.96 9.00 -15.72
N ALA A 112 8.26 8.97 -15.47
CA ALA A 112 8.96 9.99 -14.70
C ALA A 112 8.79 11.39 -15.32
N ARG A 113 8.86 11.50 -16.65
CA ARG A 113 8.67 12.75 -17.38
C ARG A 113 7.25 13.31 -17.24
N ARG A 114 6.22 12.44 -17.28
CA ARG A 114 4.81 12.86 -17.16
C ARG A 114 4.50 13.25 -15.73
N THR A 115 4.83 12.39 -14.77
CA THR A 115 4.49 12.56 -13.35
C THR A 115 5.19 13.75 -12.70
N ALA A 116 6.38 14.14 -13.18
CA ALA A 116 7.09 15.34 -12.72
C ALA A 116 6.29 16.66 -12.90
N ARG A 117 5.23 16.65 -13.72
CA ARG A 117 4.38 17.81 -14.00
C ARG A 117 3.03 17.75 -13.28
N TYR A 118 2.73 16.65 -12.57
CA TYR A 118 1.42 16.42 -11.98
C TYR A 118 1.24 17.24 -10.70
N THR A 119 0.06 17.83 -10.61
CA THR A 119 -0.40 18.55 -9.44
C THR A 119 -1.01 17.58 -8.41
N PRO A 120 -1.19 18.00 -7.15
CA PRO A 120 -1.94 17.22 -6.16
C PRO A 120 -3.36 16.82 -6.63
N ARG A 121 -3.98 17.64 -7.48
CA ARG A 121 -5.31 17.35 -8.07
C ARG A 121 -5.21 16.20 -9.07
N ASP A 122 -4.17 16.18 -9.90
CA ASP A 122 -3.96 15.10 -10.87
C ASP A 122 -3.71 13.78 -10.14
N TRP A 123 -2.88 13.78 -9.09
CA TRP A 123 -2.66 12.60 -8.24
C TRP A 123 -3.93 12.11 -7.55
N ALA A 124 -4.79 13.01 -7.05
CA ALA A 124 -6.06 12.64 -6.47
C ALA A 124 -6.99 11.98 -7.49
N GLN A 125 -7.00 12.48 -8.73
CA GLN A 125 -7.76 11.92 -9.83
C GLN A 125 -7.23 10.54 -10.23
N ILE A 126 -5.93 10.38 -10.43
CA ILE A 126 -5.27 9.10 -10.73
C ILE A 126 -5.67 8.05 -9.70
N LYS A 127 -5.58 8.41 -8.42
CA LYS A 127 -5.96 7.51 -7.34
C LYS A 127 -7.44 7.13 -7.38
N ALA A 128 -8.32 8.10 -7.57
CA ALA A 128 -9.77 7.85 -7.61
C ALA A 128 -10.15 6.93 -8.77
N GLU A 129 -9.59 7.16 -9.95
CA GLU A 129 -9.81 6.32 -11.14
C GLU A 129 -9.28 4.90 -10.93
N GLY A 130 -8.08 4.75 -10.36
CA GLY A 130 -7.49 3.45 -10.03
C GLY A 130 -8.33 2.68 -9.00
N ASP A 131 -8.76 3.35 -7.93
CA ASP A 131 -9.66 2.77 -6.92
C ASP A 131 -10.98 2.29 -7.52
N GLU A 132 -11.57 3.05 -8.45
CA GLU A 132 -12.81 2.66 -9.13
C GLU A 132 -12.61 1.42 -10.01
N ILE A 133 -11.49 1.32 -10.72
CA ILE A 133 -11.16 0.17 -11.56
C ILE A 133 -11.04 -1.11 -10.72
N PHE A 134 -10.27 -1.06 -9.62
CA PHE A 134 -10.10 -2.23 -8.76
C PHE A 134 -11.38 -2.61 -8.00
N ARG A 135 -12.22 -1.65 -7.59
CA ARG A 135 -13.54 -1.95 -7.03
C ARG A 135 -14.48 -2.60 -8.04
N ALA A 136 -14.47 -2.13 -9.28
CA ALA A 136 -15.27 -2.75 -10.34
C ALA A 136 -14.82 -4.20 -10.58
N LEU A 137 -13.52 -4.45 -10.59
CA LEU A 137 -12.97 -5.80 -10.72
C LEU A 137 -13.33 -6.70 -9.52
N ALA A 138 -13.24 -6.16 -8.30
CA ALA A 138 -13.61 -6.85 -7.06
C ALA A 138 -15.09 -7.23 -7.04
N THR A 139 -15.96 -6.35 -7.56
CA THR A 139 -17.40 -6.63 -7.69
C THR A 139 -17.66 -7.83 -8.60
N LEU A 140 -16.93 -7.94 -9.72
CA LEU A 140 -17.04 -9.07 -10.64
C LEU A 140 -16.51 -10.36 -10.00
N ALA A 141 -15.39 -10.30 -9.30
CA ALA A 141 -14.83 -11.45 -8.59
C ALA A 141 -15.75 -11.94 -7.47
N ALA A 142 -16.31 -11.04 -6.67
CA ALA A 142 -17.27 -11.36 -5.61
C ALA A 142 -18.60 -11.94 -6.13
N ALA A 143 -18.94 -11.66 -7.39
CA ALA A 143 -20.09 -12.23 -8.08
C ALA A 143 -19.76 -13.50 -8.89
N ASP A 144 -18.60 -14.13 -8.65
CA ASP A 144 -18.10 -15.32 -9.35
C ASP A 144 -18.13 -15.18 -10.89
N GLN A 145 -18.03 -13.95 -11.41
CA GLN A 145 -17.93 -13.73 -12.84
C GLN A 145 -16.55 -14.20 -13.34
N PRO A 146 -16.48 -14.87 -14.52
CA PRO A 146 -15.20 -15.39 -15.01
C PRO A 146 -14.23 -14.24 -15.34
N ALA A 147 -12.98 -14.35 -14.89
CA ALA A 147 -11.93 -13.37 -15.17
C ALA A 147 -11.67 -13.20 -16.68
N ILE A 148 -11.88 -14.23 -17.47
CA ILE A 148 -11.76 -14.21 -18.94
C ILE A 148 -13.07 -13.74 -19.64
N GLY A 149 -14.08 -13.34 -18.86
CA GLY A 149 -15.36 -12.90 -19.39
C GLY A 149 -15.31 -11.46 -19.95
N PRO A 150 -16.25 -11.10 -20.81
CA PRO A 150 -16.26 -9.79 -21.47
C PRO A 150 -16.31 -8.61 -20.47
N ALA A 151 -16.99 -8.76 -19.34
CA ALA A 151 -17.06 -7.72 -18.31
C ALA A 151 -15.69 -7.49 -17.64
N ALA A 152 -14.98 -8.55 -17.27
CA ALA A 152 -13.65 -8.44 -16.67
C ALA A 152 -12.63 -7.90 -17.68
N MET A 153 -12.69 -8.34 -18.95
CA MET A 153 -11.86 -7.79 -20.02
C MET A 153 -12.12 -6.31 -20.28
N ALA A 154 -13.36 -5.85 -20.15
CA ALA A 154 -13.68 -4.42 -20.27
C ALA A 154 -13.03 -3.60 -19.13
N VAL A 155 -13.04 -4.13 -17.89
CA VAL A 155 -12.33 -3.48 -16.77
C VAL A 155 -10.82 -3.54 -16.97
N ALA A 156 -10.28 -4.64 -17.49
CA ALA A 156 -8.87 -4.76 -17.86
C ALA A 156 -8.45 -3.70 -18.89
N GLU A 157 -9.29 -3.45 -19.90
CA GLU A 157 -9.01 -2.41 -20.89
C GLU A 157 -9.07 -1.01 -20.28
N ARG A 158 -10.01 -0.72 -19.38
CA ARG A 158 -10.05 0.54 -18.64
C ARG A 158 -8.75 0.74 -17.83
N HIS A 159 -8.23 -0.31 -17.19
CA HIS A 159 -6.96 -0.25 -16.47
C HIS A 159 -5.80 0.03 -17.42
N ARG A 160 -5.73 -0.63 -18.57
CA ARG A 160 -4.72 -0.39 -19.58
C ARG A 160 -4.73 1.07 -20.05
N GLN A 161 -5.91 1.59 -20.36
CA GLN A 161 -6.11 2.98 -20.79
C GLN A 161 -5.76 3.99 -19.69
N HIS A 162 -6.06 3.67 -18.44
CA HIS A 162 -5.66 4.48 -17.29
C HIS A 162 -4.13 4.59 -17.19
N ILE A 163 -3.39 3.47 -17.32
CA ILE A 163 -1.93 3.48 -17.39
C ILE A 163 -1.43 4.32 -18.57
N GLU A 164 -2.03 4.13 -19.76
CA GLU A 164 -1.63 4.82 -20.98
C GLU A 164 -1.85 6.34 -20.88
N GLN A 165 -2.94 6.75 -20.30
CA GLN A 165 -3.28 8.16 -20.09
C GLN A 165 -2.31 8.85 -19.14
N TRP A 166 -2.03 8.23 -18.00
CA TRP A 166 -1.34 8.90 -16.90
C TRP A 166 0.17 8.65 -16.85
N PHE A 167 0.64 7.48 -17.25
CA PHE A 167 2.02 7.10 -16.99
C PHE A 167 2.86 6.93 -18.26
N TYR A 168 2.51 5.97 -19.10
CA TYR A 168 3.30 5.66 -20.30
C TYR A 168 2.46 4.92 -21.33
N ALA A 169 2.94 4.87 -22.57
CA ALA A 169 2.31 4.07 -23.63
C ALA A 169 2.23 2.60 -23.20
N CYS A 170 1.01 2.06 -23.09
CA CYS A 170 0.75 0.75 -22.53
C CYS A 170 0.14 -0.19 -23.58
N PRO A 171 0.94 -0.75 -24.51
CA PRO A 171 0.43 -1.74 -25.45
C PRO A 171 -0.06 -3.00 -24.71
N PRO A 172 -0.96 -3.80 -25.31
CA PRO A 172 -1.53 -4.99 -24.69
C PRO A 172 -0.48 -5.98 -24.16
N SER A 173 0.65 -6.10 -24.83
CA SER A 173 1.76 -6.96 -24.39
C SER A 173 2.40 -6.48 -23.09
N LEU A 174 2.57 -5.17 -22.91
CA LEU A 174 3.11 -4.58 -21.68
C LEU A 174 2.09 -4.72 -20.54
N HIS A 175 0.82 -4.45 -20.83
CA HIS A 175 -0.27 -4.60 -19.84
C HIS A 175 -0.39 -6.05 -19.32
N ARG A 176 -0.20 -7.03 -20.19
CA ARG A 176 -0.09 -8.44 -19.79
C ARG A 176 1.07 -8.68 -18.84
N GLY A 177 2.23 -8.09 -19.11
CA GLY A 177 3.40 -8.18 -18.22
C GLY A 177 3.19 -7.58 -16.84
N LEU A 178 2.43 -6.49 -16.75
CA LEU A 178 2.03 -5.92 -15.46
C LEU A 178 1.19 -6.90 -14.63
N GLY A 179 0.31 -7.69 -15.26
CA GLY A 179 -0.47 -8.70 -14.57
C GLY A 179 0.40 -9.79 -13.92
N GLU A 180 1.49 -10.21 -14.59
CA GLU A 180 2.45 -11.14 -14.00
C GLU A 180 3.19 -10.51 -12.80
N LEU A 181 3.63 -9.25 -12.92
CA LEU A 181 4.30 -8.52 -11.86
C LEU A 181 3.41 -8.40 -10.61
N TYR A 182 2.11 -8.14 -10.80
CA TYR A 182 1.15 -7.96 -9.70
C TYR A 182 0.94 -9.22 -8.87
N VAL A 183 1.21 -10.40 -9.42
CA VAL A 183 1.14 -11.67 -8.68
C VAL A 183 2.50 -12.09 -8.12
N GLN A 184 3.60 -11.76 -8.81
CA GLN A 184 4.94 -12.18 -8.41
C GLN A 184 5.51 -11.39 -7.25
N ASP A 185 5.13 -10.11 -7.12
CA ASP A 185 5.57 -9.26 -6.01
C ASP A 185 4.46 -9.21 -4.94
N GLU A 186 4.74 -9.78 -3.77
CA GLU A 186 3.79 -9.88 -2.65
C GLU A 186 3.22 -8.53 -2.22
N ARG A 187 3.97 -7.44 -2.39
CA ARG A 187 3.53 -6.07 -2.04
C ARG A 187 2.44 -5.59 -2.98
N PHE A 188 2.61 -5.83 -4.28
CA PHE A 188 1.57 -5.50 -5.27
C PHE A 188 0.35 -6.40 -5.08
N ALA A 189 0.55 -7.70 -4.85
CA ALA A 189 -0.53 -8.63 -4.58
C ALA A 189 -1.34 -8.19 -3.35
N ALA A 190 -0.70 -7.91 -2.23
CA ALA A 190 -1.35 -7.45 -1.00
C ALA A 190 -2.14 -6.13 -1.20
N ASN A 191 -1.58 -5.19 -1.97
CA ASN A 191 -2.25 -3.92 -2.27
C ASN A 191 -3.51 -4.09 -3.13
N ILE A 192 -3.54 -5.07 -4.03
CA ILE A 192 -4.70 -5.38 -4.87
C ILE A 192 -5.70 -6.25 -4.09
N ASP A 193 -5.22 -7.23 -3.35
CA ASP A 193 -6.06 -8.18 -2.62
C ASP A 193 -6.82 -7.53 -1.44
N ARG A 194 -6.45 -6.32 -1.03
CA ARG A 194 -7.24 -5.52 -0.07
C ARG A 194 -8.66 -5.20 -0.56
N TYR A 195 -8.90 -5.19 -1.88
CA TYR A 195 -10.24 -4.95 -2.43
C TYR A 195 -11.10 -6.21 -2.44
N HIS A 196 -10.48 -7.38 -2.64
CA HIS A 196 -11.10 -8.70 -2.54
C HIS A 196 -10.00 -9.77 -2.48
N PRO A 197 -10.09 -10.79 -1.59
CA PRO A 197 -9.11 -11.85 -1.51
C PRO A 197 -8.89 -12.54 -2.86
N GLY A 198 -7.64 -12.66 -3.30
CA GLY A 198 -7.28 -13.28 -4.58
C GLY A 198 -7.52 -12.41 -5.83
N LEU A 199 -7.82 -11.12 -5.65
CA LEU A 199 -8.09 -10.21 -6.77
C LEU A 199 -6.88 -10.02 -7.67
N SER A 200 -5.66 -10.10 -7.16
CA SER A 200 -4.43 -10.03 -7.95
C SER A 200 -4.34 -11.13 -9.00
N ALA A 201 -4.67 -12.36 -8.63
CA ALA A 201 -4.72 -13.50 -9.56
C ALA A 201 -5.85 -13.33 -10.60
N TYR A 202 -7.02 -12.90 -10.16
CA TYR A 202 -8.15 -12.59 -11.03
C TYR A 202 -7.81 -11.48 -12.03
N ALA A 203 -7.16 -10.41 -11.59
CA ALA A 203 -6.68 -9.33 -12.42
C ALA A 203 -5.72 -9.82 -13.51
N ARG A 204 -4.71 -10.64 -13.12
CA ARG A 204 -3.77 -11.22 -14.08
C ARG A 204 -4.49 -11.96 -15.20
N GLU A 205 -5.47 -12.83 -14.88
CA GLU A 205 -6.21 -13.58 -15.88
C GLU A 205 -7.00 -12.64 -16.81
N ALA A 206 -7.64 -11.61 -16.26
CA ALA A 206 -8.38 -10.62 -17.04
C ALA A 206 -7.46 -9.81 -17.98
N TRP A 207 -6.26 -9.39 -17.51
CA TRP A 207 -5.27 -8.69 -18.32
C TRP A 207 -4.75 -9.57 -19.46
N GLN A 208 -4.47 -10.85 -19.18
CA GLN A 208 -4.05 -11.82 -20.20
C GLN A 208 -5.13 -12.06 -21.26
N ALA A 209 -6.38 -12.23 -20.82
CA ALA A 209 -7.51 -12.43 -21.74
C ALA A 209 -7.75 -11.22 -22.64
N ASN A 210 -7.71 -10.01 -22.05
CA ASN A 210 -7.87 -8.77 -22.82
C ASN A 210 -6.74 -8.57 -23.83
N ALA A 211 -5.49 -8.87 -23.45
CA ALA A 211 -4.34 -8.76 -24.37
C ALA A 211 -4.45 -9.72 -25.56
N ARG A 212 -4.95 -10.95 -25.33
CA ARG A 212 -5.18 -11.92 -26.44
C ARG A 212 -6.29 -11.45 -27.37
N ARG A 213 -7.36 -10.89 -26.83
CA ARG A 213 -8.49 -10.36 -27.61
C ARG A 213 -8.06 -9.24 -28.55
N THR A 214 -7.21 -8.31 -28.05
CA THR A 214 -6.73 -7.19 -28.85
C THR A 214 -5.68 -7.58 -29.88
N ALA A 215 -4.82 -8.59 -29.60
CA ALA A 215 -3.82 -9.10 -30.54
C ALA A 215 -4.44 -9.96 -31.69
N GLY A 216 -5.67 -10.45 -31.54
CA GLY A 216 -6.35 -11.22 -32.58
C GLY A 216 -7.21 -10.36 -33.54
N ASN A 217 -7.24 -9.03 -33.33
CA ASN A 217 -7.97 -8.08 -34.15
C ASN A 217 -7.05 -7.23 -35.08
N ASP A 218 -5.75 -7.44 -35.05
CA ASP A 218 -4.76 -6.90 -35.97
C ASP A 218 -4.38 -7.95 -37.04
#